data_47c40c1af11dd66c26da3b676c7ed7de
#
_entry.id   47c40c1af11dd66c26da3b676c7ed7de
#
_cell.length_a   1.000
_cell.length_b   1.000
_cell.length_c   1.000
_cell.angle_alpha   90.00
_cell.angle_beta   90.00
_cell.angle_gamma   90.00
#
_symmetry.space_group_name_H-M   'P 1'
#
loop_
_entity.id
_entity.type
_entity.pdbx_description
1 polymer ?
#
loop_
_entity_poly.entity_id
_entity_poly.type
_entity_poly.pdbx_seq_one_letter_code
_entity_poly.pdbx_strand_id
1 'polypeptide(L)'
;HTAGGVVGGDRLSLNITLQPQAHVLITTAAAGKIYRSNSLQARQVTHLQVAEGACLEWLPQETIVFNQATYRQDLRVDLAPGATWVGWEITRLGRSARGERFLQGEWRSHTEVWQQETPLW
;
A
#
# COMPACT_ATOMS: atom_id res chain seq x y z
N HIS A 1 4.75 6.16 8.01
CA HIS A 1 5.59 5.37 8.91
C HIS A 1 7.04 5.42 8.44
N THR A 2 7.88 6.07 9.19
CA THR A 2 9.26 6.33 8.79
C THR A 2 10.27 5.51 9.58
N ALA A 3 9.86 4.80 10.61
CA ALA A 3 10.76 3.99 11.44
C ALA A 3 10.94 2.60 10.84
N GLY A 4 12.12 2.13 10.80
CA GLY A 4 12.65 0.83 10.46
C GLY A 4 11.80 -0.22 9.72
N GLY A 5 10.52 -0.36 10.00
CA GLY A 5 9.68 -1.37 9.37
C GLY A 5 8.45 -1.71 10.19
N VAL A 6 7.73 -2.71 9.71
CA VAL A 6 6.45 -3.14 10.29
C VAL A 6 6.63 -4.52 10.92
N VAL A 7 6.21 -4.67 12.16
CA VAL A 7 6.28 -5.93 12.89
C VAL A 7 4.90 -6.55 13.05
N GLY A 8 4.87 -7.84 13.37
CA GLY A 8 3.62 -8.55 13.58
C GLY A 8 2.74 -7.88 14.64
N GLY A 9 1.45 -7.79 14.35
CA GLY A 9 0.47 -7.12 15.21
C GLY A 9 0.31 -5.62 14.95
N ASP A 10 1.20 -5.01 14.16
CA ASP A 10 1.07 -3.60 13.80
C ASP A 10 -0.14 -3.39 12.88
N ARG A 11 -0.84 -2.29 13.12
CA ARG A 11 -1.89 -1.84 12.22
C ARG A 11 -1.64 -0.39 11.85
N LEU A 12 -1.43 -0.14 10.56
CA LEU A 12 -1.21 1.18 10.02
C LEU A 12 -2.41 1.60 9.19
N SER A 13 -2.86 2.83 9.38
CA SER A 13 -3.96 3.40 8.60
C SER A 13 -3.50 4.73 8.01
N LEU A 14 -3.71 4.90 6.72
CA LEU A 14 -3.37 6.12 6.01
C LEU A 14 -4.59 6.60 5.23
N ASN A 15 -4.99 7.84 5.46
CA ASN A 15 -6.08 8.47 4.73
C ASN A 15 -5.55 9.73 4.05
N ILE A 16 -5.73 9.81 2.74
CA ILE A 16 -5.30 10.95 1.95
C ILE A 16 -6.49 11.46 1.14
N THR A 17 -6.75 12.76 1.25
CA THR A 17 -7.82 13.42 0.51
C THR A 17 -7.23 14.55 -0.30
N LEU A 18 -7.42 14.49 -1.62
CA LEU A 18 -7.05 15.59 -2.51
C LEU A 18 -8.25 16.50 -2.72
N GLN A 19 -7.99 17.81 -2.64
CA GLN A 19 -8.97 18.82 -2.96
C GLN A 19 -9.18 18.94 -4.47
N PRO A 20 -10.30 19.54 -4.92
CA PRO A 20 -10.54 19.70 -6.36
C PRO A 20 -9.36 20.39 -7.06
N GLN A 21 -9.03 19.93 -8.25
CA GLN A 21 -8.00 20.46 -9.14
C GLN A 21 -6.56 20.30 -8.62
N ALA A 22 -6.35 19.66 -7.48
CA ALA A 22 -4.99 19.40 -6.97
C ALA A 22 -4.27 18.37 -7.84
N HIS A 23 -2.96 18.53 -7.94
CA HIS A 23 -2.10 17.51 -8.58
C HIS A 23 -0.99 17.18 -7.59
N VAL A 24 -0.94 15.96 -7.12
CA VAL A 24 -0.03 15.52 -6.08
C VAL A 24 0.64 14.22 -6.47
N LEU A 25 1.95 14.16 -6.27
CA LEU A 25 2.71 12.92 -6.39
C LEU A 25 3.14 12.49 -4.99
N ILE A 26 2.84 11.26 -4.64
CA ILE A 26 3.20 10.67 -3.35
C ILE A 26 4.08 9.46 -3.60
N THR A 27 5.21 9.43 -2.93
CA THR A 27 6.13 8.30 -2.94
C THR A 27 6.68 8.09 -1.53
N THR A 28 7.46 7.04 -1.34
CA THR A 28 8.15 6.79 -0.09
C THR A 28 9.65 7.00 -0.27
N ALA A 29 10.34 7.38 0.81
CA ALA A 29 11.78 7.66 0.75
C ALA A 29 12.62 6.40 0.59
N ALA A 30 12.10 5.25 1.02
CA ALA A 30 12.82 3.98 0.99
C ALA A 30 11.83 2.82 0.86
N ALA A 31 12.36 1.63 0.57
CA ALA A 31 11.57 0.41 0.57
C ALA A 31 10.96 0.15 1.95
N GLY A 32 9.71 -0.27 1.98
CA GLY A 32 9.07 -0.74 3.20
C GLY A 32 9.55 -2.15 3.56
N LYS A 33 9.65 -2.46 4.86
CA LYS A 33 10.07 -3.77 5.33
C LYS A 33 9.02 -4.34 6.25
N ILE A 34 8.60 -5.56 5.97
CA ILE A 34 7.63 -6.30 6.78
C ILE A 34 8.38 -7.47 7.39
N TYR A 35 8.58 -7.42 8.70
CA TYR A 35 9.39 -8.40 9.40
C TYR A 35 8.63 -9.69 9.68
N ARG A 36 9.36 -10.78 9.89
CA ARG A 36 8.77 -12.05 10.28
C ARG A 36 7.99 -11.91 11.59
N SER A 37 7.01 -12.76 11.78
CA SER A 37 6.07 -12.66 12.88
C SER A 37 5.80 -14.05 13.47
N ASN A 38 5.42 -14.08 14.74
CA ASN A 38 4.94 -15.29 15.43
C ASN A 38 3.42 -15.38 15.29
N SER A 39 2.93 -15.49 14.05
CA SER A 39 1.52 -15.64 13.71
C SER A 39 0.67 -14.38 13.84
N LEU A 40 1.18 -13.27 14.36
CA LEU A 40 0.45 -12.02 14.42
C LEU A 40 0.48 -11.33 13.05
N GLN A 41 -0.70 -11.03 12.53
CA GLN A 41 -0.80 -10.35 11.25
C GLN A 41 -0.49 -8.85 11.41
N ALA A 42 0.40 -8.34 10.57
CA ALA A 42 0.56 -6.91 10.36
C ALA A 42 -0.41 -6.49 9.26
N ARG A 43 -1.03 -5.33 9.40
CA ARG A 43 -2.01 -4.84 8.45
C ARG A 43 -1.80 -3.37 8.13
N GLN A 44 -1.86 -3.05 6.83
CA GLN A 44 -1.87 -1.67 6.37
C GLN A 44 -3.14 -1.42 5.58
N VAL A 45 -3.85 -0.35 5.94
CA VAL A 45 -5.06 0.08 5.25
C VAL A 45 -4.83 1.49 4.73
N THR A 46 -4.99 1.67 3.43
CA THR A 46 -4.82 2.98 2.78
C THR A 46 -6.11 3.35 2.06
N HIS A 47 -6.58 4.56 2.30
CA HIS A 47 -7.76 5.10 1.63
C HIS A 47 -7.39 6.43 0.98
N LEU A 48 -7.54 6.48 -0.35
CA LEU A 48 -7.23 7.66 -1.15
C LEU A 48 -8.53 8.21 -1.73
N GLN A 49 -8.77 9.49 -1.48
CA GLN A 49 -9.97 10.18 -2.00
C GLN A 49 -9.50 11.29 -2.94
N VAL A 50 -9.91 11.22 -4.20
CA VAL A 50 -9.45 12.13 -5.24
C VAL A 50 -10.65 12.92 -5.75
N ALA A 51 -10.66 14.22 -5.46
CA ALA A 51 -11.78 15.10 -5.81
C ALA A 51 -11.80 15.43 -7.30
N GLU A 52 -12.88 16.09 -7.74
CA GLU A 52 -13.08 16.44 -9.14
C GLU A 52 -11.89 17.20 -9.71
N GLY A 53 -11.44 16.78 -10.88
CA GLY A 53 -10.35 17.42 -11.60
C GLY A 53 -8.98 17.24 -10.94
N ALA A 54 -8.89 16.56 -9.81
CA ALA A 54 -7.63 16.29 -9.16
C ALA A 54 -6.93 15.08 -9.79
N CYS A 55 -5.62 15.04 -9.64
CA CYS A 55 -4.79 13.94 -10.11
C CYS A 55 -3.84 13.50 -9.00
N LEU A 56 -3.90 12.24 -8.64
CA LEU A 56 -2.99 11.65 -7.66
C LEU A 56 -2.09 10.62 -8.34
N GLU A 57 -0.79 10.84 -8.24
CA GLU A 57 0.20 9.85 -8.62
C GLU A 57 0.71 9.17 -7.35
N TRP A 58 0.38 7.90 -7.20
CA TRP A 58 0.69 7.08 -6.03
C TRP A 58 1.79 6.08 -6.41
N LEU A 59 3.05 6.45 -6.13
CA LEU A 59 4.22 5.74 -6.64
C LEU A 59 5.15 5.32 -5.48
N PRO A 60 4.71 4.47 -4.57
CA PRO A 60 5.55 4.04 -3.44
C PRO A 60 6.73 3.21 -3.92
N GLN A 61 7.79 3.19 -3.11
CA GLN A 61 8.89 2.25 -3.27
C GLN A 61 8.39 0.83 -3.02
N GLU A 62 9.22 -0.16 -3.33
CA GLU A 62 8.86 -1.56 -3.12
C GLU A 62 8.63 -1.87 -1.64
N THR A 63 7.79 -2.85 -1.38
CA THR A 63 7.61 -3.45 -0.07
C THR A 63 8.30 -4.81 -0.05
N ILE A 64 9.18 -5.03 0.92
CA ILE A 64 9.90 -6.30 1.08
C ILE A 64 9.24 -7.07 2.22
N VAL A 65 8.64 -8.20 1.89
CA VAL A 65 7.98 -9.08 2.87
C VAL A 65 8.94 -10.20 3.23
N PHE A 66 9.43 -10.18 4.46
CA PHE A 66 10.39 -11.16 4.92
C PHE A 66 9.76 -12.54 5.04
N ASN A 67 10.57 -13.57 4.87
CA ASN A 67 10.12 -14.94 5.12
C ASN A 67 9.51 -15.05 6.52
N GLN A 68 8.43 -15.80 6.67
CA GLN A 68 7.66 -15.97 7.89
C GLN A 68 6.87 -14.73 8.36
N ALA A 69 6.77 -13.69 7.53
CA ALA A 69 5.90 -12.58 7.82
C ALA A 69 4.44 -12.96 7.54
N THR A 70 3.53 -12.37 8.30
CA THR A 70 2.10 -12.44 8.02
C THR A 70 1.63 -11.01 7.81
N TYR A 71 1.25 -10.68 6.57
CA TYR A 71 1.00 -9.31 6.18
C TYR A 71 -0.20 -9.20 5.25
N ARG A 72 -1.03 -8.22 5.54
CA ARG A 72 -2.16 -7.85 4.67
C ARG A 72 -2.13 -6.36 4.40
N GLN A 73 -2.30 -6.00 3.14
CA GLN A 73 -2.50 -4.59 2.77
C GLN A 73 -3.77 -4.43 1.95
N ASP A 74 -4.51 -3.39 2.27
CA ASP A 74 -5.74 -3.03 1.58
C ASP A 74 -5.61 -1.58 1.11
N LEU A 75 -5.85 -1.35 -0.17
CA LEU A 75 -5.86 -0.03 -0.77
C LEU A 75 -7.24 0.21 -1.38
N ARG A 76 -7.86 1.31 -0.98
CA ARG A 76 -9.09 1.76 -1.61
C ARG A 76 -8.90 3.15 -2.18
N VAL A 77 -9.27 3.33 -3.43
CA VAL A 77 -9.23 4.61 -4.13
C VAL A 77 -10.65 4.98 -4.52
N ASP A 78 -11.09 6.14 -4.08
CA ASP A 78 -12.38 6.70 -4.46
C ASP A 78 -12.15 7.93 -5.34
N LEU A 79 -12.65 7.88 -6.57
CA LEU A 79 -12.48 8.91 -7.57
C LEU A 79 -13.80 9.65 -7.77
N ALA A 80 -13.76 10.97 -7.66
CA ALA A 80 -14.86 11.79 -8.14
C ALA A 80 -14.87 11.79 -9.68
N PRO A 81 -15.99 12.15 -10.33
CA PRO A 81 -15.99 12.31 -11.78
C PRO A 81 -14.90 13.31 -12.21
N GLY A 82 -14.15 12.96 -13.25
CA GLY A 82 -13.05 13.80 -13.73
C GLY A 82 -11.75 13.70 -12.93
N ALA A 83 -11.72 12.90 -11.87
CA ALA A 83 -10.50 12.64 -11.13
C ALA A 83 -9.63 11.60 -11.83
N THR A 84 -8.32 11.69 -11.60
CA THR A 84 -7.34 10.77 -12.18
C THR A 84 -6.47 10.18 -11.07
N TRP A 85 -6.23 8.89 -11.14
CA TRP A 85 -5.30 8.21 -10.27
C TRP A 85 -4.37 7.33 -11.10
N VAL A 86 -3.09 7.45 -10.82
CA VAL A 86 -2.05 6.60 -11.38
C VAL A 86 -1.30 6.00 -10.20
N GLY A 87 -1.17 4.69 -10.19
CA GLY A 87 -0.49 4.05 -9.08
C GLY A 87 0.10 2.71 -9.44
N TRP A 88 0.99 2.27 -8.59
CA TRP A 88 1.54 0.93 -8.66
C TRP A 88 1.75 0.38 -7.27
N GLU A 89 2.02 -0.92 -7.25
CA GLU A 89 2.40 -1.65 -6.06
C GLU A 89 3.53 -2.60 -6.47
N ILE A 90 4.66 -2.49 -5.78
CA ILE A 90 5.80 -3.37 -6.02
C ILE A 90 6.08 -4.12 -4.74
N THR A 91 5.97 -5.45 -4.79
CA THR A 91 6.20 -6.29 -3.62
C THR A 91 7.27 -7.32 -3.94
N ARG A 92 8.23 -7.46 -3.05
CA ARG A 92 9.26 -8.47 -3.13
C ARG A 92 9.08 -9.42 -1.97
N LEU A 93 8.98 -10.71 -2.25
CA LEU A 93 8.84 -11.75 -1.24
C LEU A 93 10.20 -12.33 -0.92
N GLY A 94 10.64 -12.16 0.33
CA GLY A 94 11.96 -12.56 0.78
C GLY A 94 13.02 -11.51 0.53
N ARG A 95 14.11 -11.59 1.28
CA ARG A 95 15.25 -10.68 1.12
C ARG A 95 16.20 -11.23 0.08
N SER A 96 15.93 -10.97 -1.19
CA SER A 96 16.69 -11.56 -2.29
C SER A 96 18.17 -11.23 -2.26
N ALA A 97 18.54 -10.04 -1.75
CA ALA A 97 19.96 -9.67 -1.60
C ALA A 97 20.72 -10.57 -0.64
N ARG A 98 20.02 -11.27 0.25
CA ARG A 98 20.59 -12.26 1.18
C ARG A 98 20.36 -13.69 0.73
N GLY A 99 19.79 -13.91 -0.45
CA GLY A 99 19.40 -15.23 -0.91
C GLY A 99 18.19 -15.80 -0.18
N GLU A 100 17.48 -15.00 0.62
CA GLU A 100 16.29 -15.44 1.33
C GLU A 100 15.11 -15.62 0.37
N ARG A 101 14.39 -16.72 0.56
CA ARG A 101 13.14 -16.99 -0.17
C ARG A 101 11.97 -16.90 0.79
N PHE A 102 10.79 -16.56 0.25
CA PHE A 102 9.56 -16.56 1.02
C PHE A 102 8.96 -17.96 0.99
N LEU A 103 9.35 -18.80 1.96
CA LEU A 103 8.93 -20.21 2.03
C LEU A 103 7.75 -20.43 2.97
N GLN A 104 7.58 -19.58 3.95
CA GLN A 104 6.52 -19.66 4.94
C GLN A 104 6.00 -18.25 5.23
N GLY A 105 4.76 -18.18 5.67
CA GLY A 105 4.12 -16.92 6.00
C GLY A 105 2.90 -16.69 5.11
N GLU A 106 2.35 -15.52 5.20
CA GLU A 106 1.17 -15.14 4.43
C GLU A 106 1.28 -13.68 4.00
N TRP A 107 1.04 -13.46 2.71
CA TRP A 107 0.95 -12.13 2.16
C TRP A 107 -0.34 -12.00 1.38
N ARG A 108 -1.10 -10.95 1.68
CA ARG A 108 -2.33 -10.63 0.97
C ARG A 108 -2.33 -9.17 0.58
N SER A 109 -2.77 -8.90 -0.64
CA SER A 109 -2.94 -7.54 -1.13
C SER A 109 -4.29 -7.44 -1.81
N HIS A 110 -5.03 -6.40 -1.48
CA HIS A 110 -6.33 -6.14 -2.07
C HIS A 110 -6.42 -4.66 -2.44
N THR A 111 -6.73 -4.39 -3.71
CA THR A 111 -6.88 -3.03 -4.21
C THR A 111 -8.26 -2.87 -4.83
N GLU A 112 -8.95 -1.80 -4.45
CA GLU A 112 -10.24 -1.43 -5.04
C GLU A 112 -10.18 0.01 -5.51
N VAL A 113 -10.70 0.25 -6.70
CA VAL A 113 -10.84 1.59 -7.27
C VAL A 113 -12.31 1.81 -7.60
N TRP A 114 -12.89 2.85 -7.03
CA TRP A 114 -14.30 3.17 -7.16
C TRP A 114 -14.48 4.56 -7.75
N GLN A 115 -15.50 4.71 -8.58
CA GLN A 115 -16.01 6.02 -8.98
C GLN A 115 -17.46 6.10 -8.53
N GLN A 116 -17.70 6.90 -7.48
CA GLN A 116 -18.99 6.95 -6.79
C GLN A 116 -19.39 5.56 -6.32
N GLU A 117 -20.52 5.01 -6.77
CA GLU A 117 -20.99 3.68 -6.37
C GLU A 117 -20.58 2.58 -7.36
N THR A 118 -19.72 2.91 -8.33
CA THR A 118 -19.31 1.98 -9.38
C THR A 118 -17.88 1.50 -9.16
N PRO A 119 -17.67 0.22 -8.94
CA PRO A 119 -16.29 -0.30 -8.88
C PRO A 119 -15.68 -0.30 -10.27
N LEU A 120 -14.46 0.24 -10.39
CA LEU A 120 -13.69 0.25 -11.63
C LEU A 120 -12.62 -0.85 -11.63
N TRP A 121 -12.26 -1.31 -10.45
CA TRP A 121 -11.21 -2.31 -10.28
C TRP A 121 -11.50 -3.17 -9.05
#